data_052a05080269e6f7c78ae923567adc6d
#
_entry.id   052a05080269e6f7c78ae923567adc6d
#
_cell.length_a   1.000
_cell.length_b   1.000
_cell.length_c   1.000
_cell.angle_alpha   90.00
_cell.angle_beta   90.00
_cell.angle_gamma   90.00
#
_symmetry.space_group_name_H-M   'P 1'
#
loop_
_entity.id
_entity.type
_entity.pdbx_description
1 polymer ?
#
loop_
_entity_poly.entity_id
_entity_poly.type
_entity_poly.pdbx_seq_one_letter_code
_entity_poly.pdbx_strand_id
1 'polypeptide(L)'
;MKKFLSLVLALVMALSMASFASAEQGKSVVVGLAGDPGNIGPFQGMGLGRIGILFTTYEMLMVKDGDTFRGCLMKELTKVDDLTYDVELYDYIVDQAGNKLTASDIKFCFETAKADGNLPKLSSVDSVEVLSDYVARFHFTALAAGDLESLLMECPIVTQAAYEASADKMATDPITTSPYQVVDYKTGSTITYKRNENYWQKDELTVTTSRHNVDEITFKIIPDPVQMVNALKAKEIDISAAIDGSYISDFMGVEGFDVTQIPDNTTKYLIFNFDSIPNAAERQAIAYAVDVDDIIAFAFDGIGYHAKTVGNNKYPDFVESWNDEEYYEYDDDKAQALFAEAGVTAGKTYRLIYNVADDNTRIATTIQAALGDYGINVTLIPYDNALFGTYKYDDKKSGEWDIMLDEGGSSNLLTNVWKLTLDSRDQTYGKTVGHVADEKLQSLIEAAINDNSPENMDAFHQYLKEQCYEYGLVSKVNNLAHTTVVTRAATCFRGQILPGACEY
;
A
#
# COMPACT_ATOMS: atom_id res chain seq x y z
N MET A 1 30.44 -45.53 -50.99
CA MET A 1 29.28 -45.79 -50.16
C MET A 1 29.45 -45.29 -48.69
N LYS A 2 30.53 -45.67 -47.96
CA LYS A 2 30.72 -45.26 -46.55
C LYS A 2 30.79 -43.72 -46.34
N LYS A 3 31.42 -42.97 -47.26
CA LYS A 3 31.49 -41.48 -47.18
C LYS A 3 30.19 -40.77 -47.52
N PHE A 4 29.32 -41.39 -48.30
CA PHE A 4 27.97 -40.84 -48.62
C PHE A 4 27.00 -41.07 -47.46
N LEU A 5 27.13 -42.21 -46.79
CA LEU A 5 26.29 -42.53 -45.59
C LEU A 5 26.63 -41.63 -44.41
N SER A 6 27.92 -41.27 -44.23
CA SER A 6 28.34 -40.34 -43.16
C SER A 6 27.87 -38.89 -43.40
N LEU A 7 27.80 -38.48 -44.71
CA LEU A 7 27.30 -37.14 -45.05
C LEU A 7 25.78 -37.03 -44.85
N VAL A 8 25.04 -38.09 -45.19
CA VAL A 8 23.60 -38.15 -44.97
C VAL A 8 23.25 -38.20 -43.46
N LEU A 9 24.06 -38.94 -42.66
CA LEU A 9 23.86 -38.98 -41.21
C LEU A 9 24.21 -37.66 -40.54
N ALA A 10 25.23 -36.93 -41.01
CA ALA A 10 25.55 -35.58 -40.54
C ALA A 10 24.48 -34.56 -40.93
N LEU A 11 23.90 -34.68 -42.13
CA LEU A 11 22.79 -33.82 -42.58
C LEU A 11 21.50 -34.07 -41.81
N VAL A 12 21.20 -35.34 -41.51
CA VAL A 12 20.04 -35.72 -40.67
C VAL A 12 20.23 -35.26 -39.22
N MET A 13 21.44 -35.34 -38.64
CA MET A 13 21.73 -34.76 -37.33
C MET A 13 21.72 -33.24 -37.33
N ALA A 14 22.15 -32.58 -38.38
CA ALA A 14 22.06 -31.13 -38.54
C ALA A 14 20.61 -30.66 -38.75
N LEU A 15 19.78 -31.41 -39.47
CA LEU A 15 18.37 -31.14 -39.60
C LEU A 15 17.56 -31.47 -38.33
N SER A 16 17.98 -32.48 -37.55
CA SER A 16 17.34 -32.76 -36.25
C SER A 16 17.78 -31.78 -35.18
N MET A 17 18.93 -31.09 -35.29
CA MET A 17 19.28 -29.96 -34.44
C MET A 17 18.67 -28.63 -34.90
N ALA A 18 18.29 -28.49 -36.18
CA ALA A 18 17.60 -27.33 -36.71
C ALA A 18 16.06 -27.40 -36.50
N SER A 19 15.53 -28.56 -36.12
CA SER A 19 14.09 -28.73 -35.73
C SER A 19 13.85 -28.68 -34.24
N PHE A 20 14.83 -28.36 -33.39
CA PHE A 20 14.58 -27.55 -32.23
C PHE A 20 14.35 -26.12 -32.73
N ALA A 21 13.33 -25.96 -33.56
CA ALA A 21 12.72 -24.67 -33.82
C ALA A 21 12.58 -24.02 -32.44
N SER A 22 13.06 -22.81 -32.32
CA SER A 22 12.71 -21.90 -31.24
C SER A 22 11.22 -22.06 -30.94
N ALA A 23 10.87 -22.91 -29.98
CA ALA A 23 9.71 -22.61 -29.16
C ALA A 23 10.01 -21.16 -28.76
N GLU A 24 9.18 -20.22 -29.15
CA GLU A 24 9.22 -18.86 -28.65
C GLU A 24 9.43 -19.02 -27.17
N GLN A 25 10.61 -18.64 -26.68
CA GLN A 25 10.94 -18.82 -25.27
C GLN A 25 9.99 -17.87 -24.59
N GLY A 26 8.99 -18.43 -23.87
CA GLY A 26 7.92 -17.65 -23.26
C GLY A 26 8.52 -16.52 -22.43
N LYS A 27 7.90 -15.38 -22.44
CA LYS A 27 8.35 -14.22 -21.67
C LYS A 27 8.35 -14.57 -20.19
N SER A 28 9.48 -14.39 -19.51
CA SER A 28 9.63 -14.60 -18.06
C SER A 28 10.15 -13.34 -17.38
N VAL A 29 9.77 -13.14 -16.13
CA VAL A 29 10.25 -12.03 -15.31
C VAL A 29 10.63 -12.53 -13.92
N VAL A 30 11.74 -12.01 -13.39
CA VAL A 30 12.21 -12.29 -12.04
C VAL A 30 12.13 -11.02 -11.20
N VAL A 31 11.38 -11.08 -10.10
CA VAL A 31 11.15 -9.96 -9.16
C VAL A 31 11.85 -10.23 -7.85
N GLY A 32 12.70 -9.31 -7.40
CA GLY A 32 13.32 -9.37 -6.08
C GLY A 32 12.35 -8.91 -4.99
N LEU A 33 12.22 -9.71 -3.94
CA LEU A 33 11.45 -9.40 -2.73
C LEU A 33 12.36 -9.29 -1.51
N ALA A 34 12.15 -8.28 -0.67
CA ALA A 34 12.91 -8.09 0.56
C ALA A 34 12.56 -9.08 1.68
N GLY A 35 11.49 -9.85 1.57
CA GLY A 35 11.08 -10.83 2.60
C GLY A 35 10.24 -11.97 2.06
N ASP A 36 10.32 -13.10 2.75
CA ASP A 36 9.45 -14.24 2.49
C ASP A 36 8.07 -13.99 3.12
N PRO A 37 6.96 -14.12 2.38
CA PRO A 37 5.63 -14.07 2.97
C PRO A 37 5.35 -15.20 3.97
N GLY A 38 6.12 -16.31 3.92
CA GLY A 38 5.98 -17.48 4.78
C GLY A 38 4.72 -18.31 4.53
N ASN A 39 3.64 -17.65 4.24
CA ASN A 39 2.32 -18.22 3.95
C ASN A 39 1.61 -17.34 2.93
N ILE A 40 1.24 -17.91 1.78
CA ILE A 40 0.52 -17.20 0.71
C ILE A 40 -0.99 -17.52 0.68
N GLY A 41 -1.52 -18.16 1.72
CA GLY A 41 -2.96 -18.46 1.85
C GLY A 41 -3.85 -17.20 1.82
N PRO A 42 -5.14 -17.32 1.44
CA PRO A 42 -5.97 -16.17 1.11
C PRO A 42 -6.27 -15.24 2.31
N PHE A 43 -6.49 -15.79 3.49
CA PHE A 43 -7.05 -15.03 4.62
C PHE A 43 -6.00 -14.61 5.68
N GLN A 44 -4.75 -14.40 5.27
CA GLN A 44 -3.63 -14.04 6.15
C GLN A 44 -3.39 -12.52 6.29
N GLY A 45 -4.33 -11.70 5.80
CA GLY A 45 -4.26 -10.25 5.85
C GLY A 45 -3.43 -9.60 4.73
N MET A 46 -3.46 -8.27 4.68
CA MET A 46 -2.93 -7.41 3.62
C MET A 46 -1.61 -6.73 4.03
N GLY A 47 -0.70 -7.47 4.67
CA GLY A 47 0.63 -6.94 5.03
C GLY A 47 1.42 -6.49 3.79
N LEU A 48 2.14 -5.35 3.87
CA LEU A 48 2.83 -4.74 2.72
C LEU A 48 3.74 -5.72 1.97
N GLY A 49 4.49 -6.59 2.67
CA GLY A 49 5.36 -7.59 2.04
C GLY A 49 4.63 -8.70 1.28
N ARG A 50 3.30 -8.79 1.39
CA ARG A 50 2.47 -9.82 0.74
C ARG A 50 1.62 -9.29 -0.40
N ILE A 51 1.35 -7.99 -0.49
CA ILE A 51 0.33 -7.43 -1.39
C ILE A 51 0.60 -7.77 -2.85
N GLY A 52 1.82 -7.60 -3.35
CA GLY A 52 2.18 -7.93 -4.73
C GLY A 52 1.98 -9.43 -5.04
N ILE A 53 2.34 -10.31 -4.09
CA ILE A 53 2.10 -11.75 -4.18
C ILE A 53 0.60 -12.05 -4.14
N LEU A 54 -0.13 -11.41 -3.21
CA LEU A 54 -1.55 -11.64 -3.02
C LEU A 54 -2.35 -11.31 -4.29
N PHE A 55 -2.10 -10.15 -4.93
CA PHE A 55 -2.75 -9.77 -6.19
C PHE A 55 -2.26 -10.56 -7.41
N THR A 56 -1.11 -11.21 -7.36
CA THR A 56 -0.68 -12.18 -8.39
C THR A 56 -1.38 -13.52 -8.20
N THR A 57 -1.63 -13.90 -6.92
CA THR A 57 -2.18 -15.22 -6.56
C THR A 57 -3.70 -15.26 -6.59
N TYR A 58 -4.38 -14.19 -6.16
CA TYR A 58 -5.82 -14.16 -5.96
C TYR A 58 -6.49 -13.02 -6.70
N GLU A 59 -7.73 -13.24 -7.08
CA GLU A 59 -8.63 -12.20 -7.55
C GLU A 59 -9.60 -11.80 -6.43
N MET A 60 -10.00 -10.52 -6.47
CA MET A 60 -10.96 -9.91 -5.55
C MET A 60 -12.27 -9.65 -6.27
N LEU A 61 -13.33 -9.31 -5.55
CA LEU A 61 -14.59 -8.91 -6.18
C LEU A 61 -14.41 -7.64 -7.01
N MET A 62 -13.66 -6.68 -6.48
CA MET A 62 -13.40 -5.37 -7.08
C MET A 62 -11.91 -5.03 -7.01
N VAL A 63 -11.44 -4.15 -7.88
CA VAL A 63 -10.09 -3.59 -7.85
C VAL A 63 -10.13 -2.09 -8.17
N LYS A 64 -9.12 -1.35 -7.72
CA LYS A 64 -8.83 -0.01 -8.22
C LYS A 64 -7.98 -0.13 -9.49
N ASP A 65 -8.53 0.26 -10.63
CA ASP A 65 -7.91 0.21 -11.96
C ASP A 65 -7.68 1.65 -12.46
N GLY A 66 -6.45 2.13 -12.30
CA GLY A 66 -6.16 3.57 -12.39
C GLY A 66 -6.85 4.34 -11.26
N ASP A 67 -7.63 5.37 -11.62
CA ASP A 67 -8.38 6.20 -10.67
C ASP A 67 -9.84 5.74 -10.48
N THR A 68 -10.22 4.61 -11.06
CA THR A 68 -11.61 4.09 -11.00
C THR A 68 -11.68 2.75 -10.29
N PHE A 69 -12.82 2.48 -9.65
CA PHE A 69 -13.12 1.16 -9.12
C PHE A 69 -13.82 0.32 -10.20
N ARG A 70 -13.33 -0.89 -10.43
CA ARG A 70 -13.87 -1.82 -11.42
C ARG A 70 -14.09 -3.20 -10.80
N GLY A 71 -15.16 -3.88 -11.24
CA GLY A 71 -15.35 -5.29 -10.92
C GLY A 71 -14.23 -6.15 -11.56
N CYS A 72 -13.69 -7.08 -10.76
CA CYS A 72 -12.78 -8.13 -11.20
C CYS A 72 -13.57 -9.44 -11.35
N LEU A 73 -13.90 -10.11 -10.26
CA LEU A 73 -14.83 -11.24 -10.25
C LEU A 73 -16.30 -10.77 -10.29
N MET A 74 -16.57 -9.57 -9.78
CA MET A 74 -17.87 -8.96 -9.75
C MET A 74 -18.22 -8.35 -11.11
N LYS A 75 -19.37 -8.71 -11.64
CA LYS A 75 -19.94 -8.18 -12.88
C LYS A 75 -20.72 -6.89 -12.63
N GLU A 76 -21.51 -6.86 -11.54
CA GLU A 76 -22.36 -5.72 -11.18
C GLU A 76 -22.47 -5.58 -9.67
N LEU A 77 -22.54 -4.32 -9.21
CA LEU A 77 -22.81 -3.94 -7.82
C LEU A 77 -24.10 -3.12 -7.80
N THR A 78 -25.10 -3.58 -7.06
CA THR A 78 -26.40 -2.91 -6.95
C THR A 78 -26.65 -2.50 -5.50
N LYS A 79 -26.80 -1.19 -5.25
CA LYS A 79 -27.21 -0.68 -3.95
C LYS A 79 -28.71 -0.95 -3.73
N VAL A 80 -29.05 -1.68 -2.68
CA VAL A 80 -30.43 -1.93 -2.26
C VAL A 80 -30.89 -0.86 -1.27
N ASP A 81 -30.07 -0.58 -0.28
CA ASP A 81 -30.20 0.53 0.66
C ASP A 81 -28.81 0.93 1.18
N ASP A 82 -28.71 1.82 2.19
CA ASP A 82 -27.43 2.35 2.67
C ASP A 82 -26.51 1.29 3.30
N LEU A 83 -27.06 0.19 3.78
CA LEU A 83 -26.32 -0.89 4.44
C LEU A 83 -26.50 -2.25 3.73
N THR A 84 -27.10 -2.25 2.54
CA THR A 84 -27.40 -3.50 1.81
C THR A 84 -27.03 -3.38 0.34
N TYR A 85 -26.18 -4.28 -0.13
CA TYR A 85 -25.68 -4.30 -1.52
C TYR A 85 -25.71 -5.70 -2.11
N ASP A 86 -26.15 -5.79 -3.37
CA ASP A 86 -26.10 -7.03 -4.16
C ASP A 86 -24.86 -7.02 -5.05
N VAL A 87 -24.12 -8.11 -4.99
CA VAL A 87 -22.94 -8.41 -5.83
C VAL A 87 -23.30 -9.52 -6.81
N GLU A 88 -23.31 -9.23 -8.10
CA GLU A 88 -23.49 -10.22 -9.17
C GLU A 88 -22.10 -10.64 -9.69
N LEU A 89 -21.83 -11.94 -9.75
CA LEU A 89 -20.65 -12.55 -10.38
C LEU A 89 -20.87 -12.75 -11.88
N TYR A 90 -19.78 -12.87 -12.65
CA TYR A 90 -19.86 -13.52 -13.96
C TYR A 90 -20.21 -15.00 -13.76
N ASP A 91 -21.10 -15.56 -14.60
CA ASP A 91 -21.64 -16.93 -14.49
C ASP A 91 -20.73 -18.03 -15.08
N TYR A 92 -19.57 -17.62 -15.60
CA TYR A 92 -18.59 -18.50 -16.25
C TYR A 92 -17.23 -18.56 -15.53
N ILE A 93 -17.11 -18.01 -14.33
CA ILE A 93 -15.87 -18.06 -13.54
C ILE A 93 -15.58 -19.51 -13.13
N VAL A 94 -14.36 -19.95 -13.40
CA VAL A 94 -13.82 -21.24 -12.93
C VAL A 94 -12.43 -21.05 -12.33
N ASP A 95 -12.09 -21.85 -11.33
CA ASP A 95 -10.74 -21.91 -10.81
C ASP A 95 -9.84 -22.83 -11.66
N GLN A 96 -8.55 -22.88 -11.32
CA GLN A 96 -7.54 -23.69 -12.02
C GLN A 96 -7.80 -25.21 -11.96
N ALA A 97 -8.66 -25.67 -11.05
CA ALA A 97 -9.09 -27.07 -10.95
C ALA A 97 -10.43 -27.32 -11.69
N GLY A 98 -11.05 -26.28 -12.27
CA GLY A 98 -12.32 -26.35 -12.99
C GLY A 98 -13.56 -26.27 -12.10
N ASN A 99 -13.42 -25.91 -10.82
CA ASN A 99 -14.57 -25.66 -9.96
C ASN A 99 -15.20 -24.32 -10.33
N LYS A 100 -16.53 -24.28 -10.45
CA LYS A 100 -17.26 -23.03 -10.69
C LYS A 100 -17.28 -22.19 -9.42
N LEU A 101 -16.99 -20.87 -9.59
CA LEU A 101 -17.18 -19.91 -8.53
C LEU A 101 -18.65 -19.47 -8.46
N THR A 102 -19.20 -19.46 -7.26
CA THR A 102 -20.60 -19.12 -6.99
C THR A 102 -20.73 -18.10 -5.86
N ALA A 103 -21.93 -17.59 -5.65
CA ALA A 103 -22.28 -16.73 -4.53
C ALA A 103 -22.06 -17.40 -3.16
N SER A 104 -22.15 -18.73 -3.10
CA SER A 104 -21.85 -19.50 -1.89
C SER A 104 -20.38 -19.41 -1.52
N ASP A 105 -19.48 -19.31 -2.51
CA ASP A 105 -18.05 -19.16 -2.29
C ASP A 105 -17.73 -17.74 -1.77
N ILE A 106 -18.44 -16.70 -2.26
CA ILE A 106 -18.33 -15.34 -1.67
C ILE A 106 -18.65 -15.39 -0.18
N LYS A 107 -19.82 -15.98 0.16
CA LYS A 107 -20.23 -16.13 1.57
C LYS A 107 -19.17 -16.86 2.38
N PHE A 108 -18.69 -18.00 1.88
CA PHE A 108 -17.63 -18.78 2.53
C PHE A 108 -16.36 -17.96 2.77
N CYS A 109 -15.89 -17.22 1.77
CA CYS A 109 -14.66 -16.42 1.89
C CYS A 109 -14.80 -15.32 2.95
N PHE A 110 -15.88 -14.56 2.93
CA PHE A 110 -16.11 -13.47 3.89
C PHE A 110 -16.32 -13.98 5.31
N GLU A 111 -17.08 -15.06 5.50
CA GLU A 111 -17.27 -15.69 6.81
C GLU A 111 -15.96 -16.28 7.36
N THR A 112 -15.16 -16.95 6.52
CA THR A 112 -13.88 -17.53 6.93
C THR A 112 -12.87 -16.43 7.26
N ALA A 113 -12.71 -15.44 6.40
CA ALA A 113 -11.80 -14.33 6.63
C ALA A 113 -12.15 -13.50 7.87
N LYS A 114 -13.47 -13.31 8.14
CA LYS A 114 -13.96 -12.67 9.37
C LYS A 114 -13.62 -13.49 10.60
N ALA A 115 -13.78 -14.81 10.54
CA ALA A 115 -13.45 -15.73 11.65
C ALA A 115 -11.95 -15.78 11.95
N ASP A 116 -11.10 -15.71 10.92
CA ASP A 116 -9.65 -15.68 11.07
C ASP A 116 -9.13 -14.38 11.69
N GLY A 117 -9.89 -13.27 11.57
CA GLY A 117 -9.61 -11.99 12.21
C GLY A 117 -8.43 -11.20 11.63
N ASN A 118 -7.82 -11.65 10.54
CA ASN A 118 -6.67 -10.99 9.91
C ASN A 118 -7.07 -9.84 8.96
N LEU A 119 -8.37 -9.65 8.72
CA LEU A 119 -8.97 -8.56 7.96
C LEU A 119 -9.98 -7.79 8.83
N PRO A 120 -9.52 -6.87 9.70
CA PRO A 120 -10.35 -6.23 10.73
C PRO A 120 -11.58 -5.48 10.16
N LYS A 121 -11.48 -4.94 8.94
CA LYS A 121 -12.58 -4.23 8.27
C LYS A 121 -13.80 -5.13 8.03
N LEU A 122 -13.62 -6.46 7.96
CA LEU A 122 -14.73 -7.40 7.81
C LEU A 122 -15.65 -7.44 9.03
N SER A 123 -15.28 -6.81 10.15
CA SER A 123 -16.16 -6.65 11.33
C SER A 123 -17.44 -5.89 11.01
N SER A 124 -17.43 -4.99 10.02
CA SER A 124 -18.62 -4.25 9.59
C SER A 124 -19.58 -5.08 8.71
N VAL A 125 -19.15 -6.21 8.15
CA VAL A 125 -20.03 -7.14 7.44
C VAL A 125 -20.86 -7.90 8.47
N ASP A 126 -22.17 -7.64 8.51
CA ASP A 126 -23.10 -8.39 9.38
C ASP A 126 -23.27 -9.81 8.85
N SER A 127 -23.72 -9.94 7.60
CA SER A 127 -23.95 -11.24 6.97
C SER A 127 -23.84 -11.15 5.44
N VAL A 128 -23.63 -12.31 4.82
CA VAL A 128 -23.69 -12.51 3.37
C VAL A 128 -24.78 -13.55 3.07
N GLU A 129 -25.82 -13.13 2.35
CA GLU A 129 -26.93 -13.97 1.93
C GLU A 129 -26.74 -14.40 0.47
N VAL A 130 -27.02 -15.66 0.16
CA VAL A 130 -27.00 -16.20 -1.20
C VAL A 130 -28.40 -16.08 -1.82
N LEU A 131 -28.56 -15.15 -2.78
CA LEU A 131 -29.86 -14.94 -3.44
C LEU A 131 -30.04 -15.87 -4.65
N SER A 132 -28.96 -16.21 -5.34
CA SER A 132 -28.90 -17.16 -6.45
C SER A 132 -27.51 -17.71 -6.58
N ASP A 133 -27.27 -18.60 -7.56
CA ASP A 133 -25.94 -19.17 -7.81
C ASP A 133 -24.85 -18.09 -8.03
N TYR A 134 -25.23 -16.91 -8.54
CA TYR A 134 -24.29 -15.84 -8.90
C TYR A 134 -24.58 -14.50 -8.26
N VAL A 135 -25.54 -14.40 -7.33
CA VAL A 135 -25.86 -13.15 -6.64
C VAL A 135 -25.76 -13.34 -5.13
N ALA A 136 -24.87 -12.61 -4.51
CA ALA A 136 -24.72 -12.51 -3.06
C ALA A 136 -25.18 -11.15 -2.56
N ARG A 137 -25.94 -11.12 -1.49
CA ARG A 137 -26.38 -9.90 -0.79
C ARG A 137 -25.55 -9.69 0.45
N PHE A 138 -24.92 -8.54 0.55
CA PHE A 138 -24.18 -8.10 1.73
C PHE A 138 -25.05 -7.23 2.62
N HIS A 139 -25.07 -7.53 3.91
CA HIS A 139 -25.62 -6.70 4.94
C HIS A 139 -24.50 -6.17 5.82
N PHE A 140 -24.50 -4.86 6.10
CA PHE A 140 -23.48 -4.20 6.90
C PHE A 140 -24.08 -3.65 8.20
N THR A 141 -23.28 -3.62 9.26
CA THR A 141 -23.64 -2.95 10.52
C THR A 141 -23.44 -1.45 10.46
N ALA A 142 -22.43 -1.01 9.70
CA ALA A 142 -22.11 0.38 9.41
C ALA A 142 -21.22 0.41 8.15
N LEU A 143 -21.30 1.50 7.38
CA LEU A 143 -20.40 1.80 6.26
C LEU A 143 -20.06 3.29 6.30
N ALA A 144 -18.79 3.61 6.46
CA ALA A 144 -18.29 4.94 6.12
C ALA A 144 -17.97 5.04 4.64
N ALA A 145 -17.71 6.25 4.15
CA ALA A 145 -17.28 6.44 2.77
C ALA A 145 -16.04 5.59 2.46
N GLY A 146 -16.05 4.87 1.33
CA GLY A 146 -14.96 4.00 0.87
C GLY A 146 -14.80 2.66 1.59
N ASP A 147 -15.59 2.36 2.62
CA ASP A 147 -15.52 1.08 3.32
C ASP A 147 -15.95 -0.08 2.41
N LEU A 148 -17.00 0.13 1.62
CA LEU A 148 -17.52 -0.88 0.70
C LEU A 148 -16.45 -1.30 -0.32
N GLU A 149 -15.84 -0.31 -0.98
CA GLU A 149 -14.77 -0.54 -1.96
C GLU A 149 -13.58 -1.26 -1.31
N SER A 150 -13.16 -0.82 -0.12
CA SER A 150 -12.11 -1.48 0.65
C SER A 150 -12.41 -2.95 0.91
N LEU A 151 -13.62 -3.26 1.38
CA LEU A 151 -14.02 -4.62 1.71
C LEU A 151 -14.03 -5.53 0.48
N LEU A 152 -14.54 -5.02 -0.65
CA LEU A 152 -14.62 -5.77 -1.91
C LEU A 152 -13.25 -5.94 -2.58
N MET A 153 -12.26 -5.08 -2.26
CA MET A 153 -10.90 -5.14 -2.80
C MET A 153 -9.90 -5.89 -1.91
N GLU A 154 -10.21 -6.14 -0.65
CA GLU A 154 -9.23 -6.69 0.30
C GLU A 154 -9.49 -8.14 0.67
N CYS A 155 -10.68 -8.68 0.39
CA CYS A 155 -10.99 -10.09 0.65
C CYS A 155 -10.72 -10.95 -0.59
N PRO A 156 -9.67 -11.82 -0.60
CA PRO A 156 -9.45 -12.78 -1.67
C PRO A 156 -10.61 -13.74 -1.81
N ILE A 157 -10.98 -14.05 -3.06
CA ILE A 157 -12.06 -14.98 -3.35
C ILE A 157 -11.50 -16.28 -3.91
N VAL A 158 -11.92 -17.40 -3.33
CA VAL A 158 -11.56 -18.75 -3.74
C VAL A 158 -12.80 -19.64 -3.71
N THR A 159 -12.79 -20.73 -4.47
CA THR A 159 -13.83 -21.74 -4.33
C THR A 159 -13.68 -22.51 -3.02
N GLN A 160 -14.77 -22.70 -2.28
CA GLN A 160 -14.75 -23.49 -1.05
C GLN A 160 -14.20 -24.90 -1.31
N ALA A 161 -14.55 -25.50 -2.44
CA ALA A 161 -14.09 -26.82 -2.84
C ALA A 161 -12.54 -26.90 -2.90
N ALA A 162 -11.88 -25.92 -3.54
CA ALA A 162 -10.42 -25.90 -3.61
C ALA A 162 -9.79 -25.62 -2.25
N TYR A 163 -10.34 -24.69 -1.46
CA TYR A 163 -9.83 -24.38 -0.13
C TYR A 163 -9.91 -25.57 0.84
N GLU A 164 -11.04 -26.30 0.83
CA GLU A 164 -11.23 -27.47 1.68
C GLU A 164 -10.39 -28.69 1.24
N ALA A 165 -10.12 -28.79 -0.06
CA ALA A 165 -9.24 -29.84 -0.61
C ALA A 165 -7.75 -29.61 -0.28
N SER A 166 -7.36 -28.36 -0.02
CA SER A 166 -5.98 -28.01 0.34
C SER A 166 -5.65 -28.45 1.75
N ALA A 167 -4.58 -29.24 1.90
CA ALA A 167 -4.14 -29.77 3.19
C ALA A 167 -3.59 -28.68 4.14
N ASP A 168 -3.04 -27.59 3.58
CA ASP A 168 -2.41 -26.48 4.29
C ASP A 168 -3.23 -25.17 4.17
N LYS A 169 -4.48 -25.25 3.74
CA LYS A 169 -5.35 -24.08 3.53
C LYS A 169 -4.76 -23.08 2.54
N MET A 170 -4.18 -23.59 1.46
CA MET A 170 -3.55 -22.83 0.38
C MET A 170 -2.29 -22.04 0.80
N ALA A 171 -1.63 -22.43 1.89
CA ALA A 171 -0.47 -21.73 2.40
C ALA A 171 0.72 -21.74 1.44
N THR A 172 0.85 -22.80 0.62
CA THR A 172 2.00 -22.98 -0.29
C THR A 172 1.61 -23.37 -1.71
N ASP A 173 0.43 -23.96 -1.92
CA ASP A 173 -0.04 -24.43 -3.23
C ASP A 173 -1.52 -24.06 -3.44
N PRO A 174 -1.83 -22.78 -3.64
CA PRO A 174 -3.20 -22.30 -3.83
C PRO A 174 -3.74 -22.64 -5.22
N ILE A 175 -5.00 -23.08 -5.27
CA ILE A 175 -5.83 -23.20 -6.48
C ILE A 175 -6.79 -22.02 -6.50
N THR A 176 -6.70 -21.18 -7.51
CA THR A 176 -7.39 -19.88 -7.56
C THR A 176 -8.03 -19.64 -8.92
N THR A 177 -8.74 -18.51 -9.06
CA THR A 177 -9.27 -18.02 -10.33
C THR A 177 -8.24 -17.18 -11.10
N SER A 178 -7.10 -16.82 -10.50
CA SER A 178 -6.09 -15.93 -11.06
C SER A 178 -5.55 -16.39 -12.42
N PRO A 179 -5.13 -15.45 -13.30
CA PRO A 179 -4.42 -15.77 -14.53
C PRO A 179 -3.04 -16.42 -14.33
N TYR A 180 -2.54 -16.47 -13.08
CA TYR A 180 -1.28 -17.14 -12.73
C TYR A 180 -1.50 -18.23 -11.70
N GLN A 181 -0.87 -19.37 -11.93
CA GLN A 181 -0.86 -20.51 -11.01
C GLN A 181 0.50 -20.64 -10.33
N VAL A 182 0.53 -20.82 -9.02
CA VAL A 182 1.75 -21.22 -8.30
C VAL A 182 2.15 -22.61 -8.77
N VAL A 183 3.39 -22.76 -9.19
CA VAL A 183 3.94 -24.07 -9.62
C VAL A 183 5.08 -24.55 -8.72
N ASP A 184 5.69 -23.65 -7.96
CA ASP A 184 6.75 -23.98 -7.00
C ASP A 184 6.87 -22.89 -5.94
N TYR A 185 6.89 -23.26 -4.67
CA TYR A 185 7.19 -22.37 -3.56
C TYR A 185 8.26 -22.98 -2.67
N LYS A 186 9.46 -22.41 -2.72
CA LYS A 186 10.58 -22.75 -1.85
C LYS A 186 10.73 -21.67 -0.79
N THR A 187 10.25 -21.94 0.40
CA THR A 187 10.34 -21.03 1.56
C THR A 187 11.74 -20.47 1.73
N GLY A 188 11.84 -19.16 1.91
CA GLY A 188 13.11 -18.44 2.03
C GLY A 188 13.90 -18.28 0.72
N SER A 189 13.37 -18.70 -0.42
CA SER A 189 14.10 -18.68 -1.70
C SER A 189 13.29 -18.12 -2.86
N THR A 190 12.28 -18.85 -3.34
CA THR A 190 11.54 -18.47 -4.56
C THR A 190 10.07 -18.86 -4.51
N ILE A 191 9.24 -18.06 -5.20
CA ILE A 191 7.86 -18.43 -5.54
C ILE A 191 7.73 -18.29 -7.05
N THR A 192 7.40 -19.38 -7.75
CA THR A 192 7.29 -19.41 -9.21
C THR A 192 5.85 -19.62 -9.64
N TYR A 193 5.42 -18.77 -10.58
CA TYR A 193 4.09 -18.80 -11.17
C TYR A 193 4.19 -19.05 -12.67
N LYS A 194 3.22 -19.76 -13.22
CA LYS A 194 3.00 -19.89 -14.66
C LYS A 194 1.65 -19.34 -15.05
N ARG A 195 1.58 -18.80 -16.26
CA ARG A 195 0.32 -18.34 -16.83
C ARG A 195 -0.66 -19.50 -16.94
N ASN A 196 -1.90 -19.25 -16.53
CA ASN A 196 -3.01 -20.16 -16.72
C ASN A 196 -3.55 -19.99 -18.16
N GLU A 197 -3.26 -20.95 -19.03
CA GLU A 197 -3.71 -20.92 -20.43
C GLU A 197 -5.25 -21.01 -20.57
N ASN A 198 -5.94 -21.45 -19.52
CA ASN A 198 -7.40 -21.56 -19.47
C ASN A 198 -8.01 -20.51 -18.53
N TYR A 199 -7.40 -19.31 -18.49
CA TYR A 199 -7.94 -18.24 -17.67
C TYR A 199 -9.37 -17.91 -18.07
N TRP A 200 -10.24 -17.73 -17.10
CA TRP A 200 -11.69 -17.67 -17.28
C TRP A 200 -12.19 -16.37 -17.93
N GLN A 201 -11.49 -15.23 -17.69
CA GLN A 201 -11.96 -13.91 -18.13
C GLN A 201 -11.54 -13.63 -19.57
N LYS A 202 -12.37 -12.88 -20.28
CA LYS A 202 -12.09 -12.38 -21.63
C LYS A 202 -11.10 -11.22 -21.55
N ASP A 203 -10.17 -11.14 -22.49
CA ASP A 203 -9.09 -10.13 -22.51
C ASP A 203 -9.63 -8.68 -22.39
N GLU A 204 -10.72 -8.35 -23.06
CA GLU A 204 -11.34 -7.02 -23.04
C GLU A 204 -11.97 -6.65 -21.68
N LEU A 205 -12.21 -7.62 -20.81
CA LEU A 205 -12.80 -7.45 -19.48
C LEU A 205 -11.75 -7.56 -18.37
N THR A 206 -10.49 -7.90 -18.68
CA THR A 206 -9.43 -7.96 -17.67
C THR A 206 -9.16 -6.58 -17.07
N VAL A 207 -8.86 -6.59 -15.79
CA VAL A 207 -8.42 -5.40 -15.03
C VAL A 207 -6.91 -5.47 -14.83
N THR A 208 -6.28 -4.39 -14.34
CA THR A 208 -4.81 -4.34 -14.21
C THR A 208 -4.26 -5.51 -13.39
N THR A 209 -4.90 -5.92 -12.30
CA THR A 209 -4.45 -7.05 -11.47
C THR A 209 -4.56 -8.41 -12.15
N SER A 210 -5.40 -8.52 -13.18
CA SER A 210 -5.65 -9.77 -13.93
C SER A 210 -4.95 -9.82 -15.29
N ARG A 211 -4.13 -8.83 -15.64
CA ARG A 211 -3.28 -8.86 -16.85
C ARG A 211 -2.22 -9.94 -16.75
N HIS A 212 -1.87 -10.53 -17.88
CA HIS A 212 -0.97 -11.68 -17.95
C HIS A 212 0.00 -11.60 -19.15
N ASN A 213 0.77 -10.50 -19.18
CA ASN A 213 1.68 -10.15 -20.28
C ASN A 213 2.95 -11.02 -20.34
N VAL A 214 3.19 -11.87 -19.34
CA VAL A 214 4.33 -12.81 -19.27
C VAL A 214 3.83 -14.24 -19.03
N ASP A 215 4.65 -15.22 -19.39
CA ASP A 215 4.31 -16.65 -19.25
C ASP A 215 4.74 -17.22 -17.91
N GLU A 216 5.81 -16.64 -17.32
CA GLU A 216 6.35 -17.07 -16.03
C GLU A 216 6.76 -15.87 -15.17
N ILE A 217 6.42 -15.90 -13.88
CA ILE A 217 6.85 -14.93 -12.88
C ILE A 217 7.60 -15.70 -11.79
N THR A 218 8.81 -15.26 -11.45
CA THR A 218 9.54 -15.76 -10.29
C THR A 218 9.79 -14.64 -9.31
N PHE A 219 9.24 -14.74 -8.10
CA PHE A 219 9.66 -13.91 -6.98
C PHE A 219 10.86 -14.56 -6.31
N LYS A 220 12.00 -13.85 -6.26
CA LYS A 220 13.24 -14.26 -5.62
C LYS A 220 13.40 -13.51 -4.29
N ILE A 221 13.51 -14.24 -3.19
CA ILE A 221 13.58 -13.67 -1.85
C ILE A 221 15.02 -13.26 -1.56
N ILE A 222 15.27 -11.96 -1.38
CA ILE A 222 16.58 -11.36 -1.13
C ILE A 222 16.46 -10.33 -0.01
N PRO A 223 16.56 -10.74 1.27
CA PRO A 223 16.35 -9.84 2.41
C PRO A 223 17.43 -8.76 2.60
N ASP A 224 18.64 -9.04 2.15
CA ASP A 224 19.75 -8.09 2.28
C ASP A 224 19.70 -7.02 1.19
N PRO A 225 19.62 -5.71 1.52
CA PRO A 225 19.49 -4.64 0.53
C PRO A 225 20.67 -4.55 -0.44
N VAL A 226 21.92 -4.83 0.03
CA VAL A 226 23.11 -4.79 -0.82
C VAL A 226 23.09 -5.95 -1.81
N GLN A 227 22.65 -7.14 -1.38
CA GLN A 227 22.48 -8.28 -2.27
C GLN A 227 21.37 -8.04 -3.30
N MET A 228 20.27 -7.36 -2.91
CA MET A 228 19.21 -6.96 -3.83
C MET A 228 19.76 -6.07 -4.95
N VAL A 229 20.49 -5.02 -4.60
CA VAL A 229 21.17 -4.12 -5.54
C VAL A 229 22.13 -4.89 -6.48
N ASN A 230 22.94 -5.79 -5.92
CA ASN A 230 23.88 -6.59 -6.71
C ASN A 230 23.17 -7.56 -7.66
N ALA A 231 22.07 -8.19 -7.22
CA ALA A 231 21.28 -9.09 -8.05
C ALA A 231 20.66 -8.34 -9.25
N LEU A 232 20.16 -7.11 -9.05
CA LEU A 232 19.64 -6.29 -10.13
C LEU A 232 20.75 -5.85 -11.10
N LYS A 233 21.91 -5.40 -10.58
CA LYS A 233 23.09 -5.05 -11.40
C LYS A 233 23.59 -6.23 -12.23
N ALA A 234 23.57 -7.43 -11.65
CA ALA A 234 23.95 -8.66 -12.34
C ALA A 234 22.88 -9.19 -13.30
N LYS A 235 21.69 -8.55 -13.34
CA LYS A 235 20.49 -9.00 -14.08
C LYS A 235 20.04 -10.41 -13.69
N GLU A 236 20.25 -10.79 -12.43
CA GLU A 236 19.70 -12.01 -11.83
C GLU A 236 18.23 -11.82 -11.42
N ILE A 237 17.79 -10.58 -11.29
CA ILE A 237 16.41 -10.14 -11.19
C ILE A 237 16.17 -9.03 -12.20
N ASP A 238 14.94 -8.92 -12.69
CA ASP A 238 14.54 -7.90 -13.66
C ASP A 238 13.97 -6.66 -12.99
N ILE A 239 13.31 -6.84 -11.83
CA ILE A 239 12.66 -5.78 -11.06
C ILE A 239 13.00 -5.96 -9.59
N SER A 240 13.33 -4.87 -8.91
CA SER A 240 13.32 -4.82 -7.46
C SER A 240 12.18 -3.93 -6.97
N ALA A 241 11.30 -4.49 -6.17
CA ALA A 241 10.20 -3.76 -5.53
C ALA A 241 10.64 -2.95 -4.29
N ALA A 242 11.89 -3.09 -3.85
CA ALA A 242 12.40 -2.50 -2.62
C ALA A 242 13.87 -2.10 -2.76
N ILE A 243 14.13 -1.06 -3.55
CA ILE A 243 15.45 -0.41 -3.55
C ILE A 243 15.40 0.78 -2.58
N ASP A 244 16.28 0.76 -1.60
CA ASP A 244 16.49 1.89 -0.71
C ASP A 244 16.92 3.13 -1.51
N GLY A 245 16.42 4.33 -1.11
CA GLY A 245 16.71 5.59 -1.79
C GLY A 245 18.19 5.84 -2.00
N SER A 246 19.02 5.45 -1.04
CA SER A 246 20.49 5.59 -1.09
C SER A 246 21.17 4.85 -2.25
N TYR A 247 20.51 3.84 -2.84
CA TYR A 247 21.02 3.08 -3.98
C TYR A 247 20.36 3.44 -5.32
N ILE A 248 19.40 4.35 -5.34
CA ILE A 248 18.66 4.69 -6.58
C ILE A 248 19.57 5.29 -7.64
N SER A 249 20.56 6.09 -7.24
CA SER A 249 21.55 6.67 -8.14
C SER A 249 22.39 5.61 -8.90
N ASP A 250 22.44 4.38 -8.41
CA ASP A 250 23.11 3.26 -9.07
C ASP A 250 22.37 2.78 -10.34
N PHE A 251 21.11 3.19 -10.50
CA PHE A 251 20.24 2.75 -11.61
C PHE A 251 19.67 3.91 -12.42
N MET A 252 19.42 5.07 -11.79
CA MET A 252 18.82 6.23 -12.45
C MET A 252 19.77 6.80 -13.52
N GLY A 253 19.33 6.78 -14.79
CA GLY A 253 20.13 7.23 -15.93
C GLY A 253 21.31 6.31 -16.31
N VAL A 254 21.38 5.11 -15.75
CA VAL A 254 22.42 4.12 -16.05
C VAL A 254 21.97 3.21 -17.19
N GLU A 255 22.81 3.04 -18.23
CA GLU A 255 22.49 2.21 -19.39
C GLU A 255 22.11 0.78 -18.99
N GLY A 256 20.98 0.31 -19.51
CA GLY A 256 20.44 -1.02 -19.25
C GLY A 256 19.53 -1.13 -18.02
N PHE A 257 19.29 -0.01 -17.32
CA PHE A 257 18.37 0.09 -16.19
C PHE A 257 17.46 1.30 -16.33
N ASP A 258 16.34 1.25 -15.60
CA ASP A 258 15.44 2.38 -15.43
C ASP A 258 14.85 2.35 -14.00
N VAL A 259 14.34 3.50 -13.55
CA VAL A 259 13.69 3.65 -12.25
C VAL A 259 12.32 4.27 -12.46
N THR A 260 11.28 3.47 -12.19
CA THR A 260 9.92 3.97 -12.16
C THR A 260 9.60 4.49 -10.75
N GLN A 261 9.40 5.78 -10.65
CA GLN A 261 8.99 6.45 -9.41
C GLN A 261 7.47 6.40 -9.29
N ILE A 262 6.98 5.78 -8.23
CA ILE A 262 5.55 5.62 -7.96
C ILE A 262 5.23 6.38 -6.69
N PRO A 263 4.53 7.51 -6.79
CA PRO A 263 4.02 8.18 -5.60
C PRO A 263 3.16 7.22 -4.78
N ASP A 264 3.51 7.08 -3.52
CA ASP A 264 2.81 6.26 -2.53
C ASP A 264 1.70 7.10 -1.87
N ASN A 265 0.70 6.47 -1.28
CA ASN A 265 -0.28 7.14 -0.45
C ASN A 265 0.22 7.36 1.00
N THR A 266 1.44 6.96 1.31
CA THR A 266 2.06 7.18 2.63
C THR A 266 2.58 8.60 2.77
N THR A 267 2.19 9.25 3.84
CA THR A 267 2.67 10.59 4.23
C THR A 267 3.29 10.51 5.62
N LYS A 268 4.50 11.07 5.78
CA LYS A 268 5.11 11.34 7.10
C LYS A 268 4.51 12.61 7.66
N TYR A 269 4.15 12.61 8.93
CA TYR A 269 3.55 13.76 9.59
C TYR A 269 3.94 13.85 11.07
N LEU A 270 3.81 15.04 11.62
CA LEU A 270 3.91 15.28 13.06
C LEU A 270 2.52 15.32 13.67
N ILE A 271 2.40 14.75 14.85
CA ILE A 271 1.23 14.88 15.73
C ILE A 271 1.68 15.68 16.93
N PHE A 272 0.98 16.74 17.24
CA PHE A 272 1.23 17.54 18.43
C PHE A 272 0.34 17.08 19.56
N ASN A 273 0.96 16.82 20.73
CA ASN A 273 0.20 16.49 21.92
C ASN A 273 -0.52 17.73 22.44
N PHE A 274 -1.83 17.74 22.30
CA PHE A 274 -2.66 18.89 22.67
C PHE A 274 -2.58 19.26 24.16
N ASP A 275 -2.37 18.29 25.05
CA ASP A 275 -2.24 18.52 26.48
C ASP A 275 -0.94 19.28 26.84
N SER A 276 0.14 19.06 26.10
CA SER A 276 1.43 19.71 26.35
C SER A 276 1.72 20.91 25.44
N ILE A 277 1.11 20.94 24.22
CA ILE A 277 1.20 22.06 23.27
C ILE A 277 -0.21 22.52 22.88
N PRO A 278 -0.98 23.12 23.81
CA PRO A 278 -2.37 23.51 23.56
C PRO A 278 -2.52 24.72 22.62
N ASN A 279 -1.47 25.56 22.50
CA ASN A 279 -1.51 26.79 21.72
C ASN A 279 -1.29 26.50 20.21
N ALA A 280 -2.25 26.87 19.37
CA ALA A 280 -2.14 26.71 17.92
C ALA A 280 -0.95 27.47 17.33
N ALA A 281 -0.67 28.71 17.82
CA ALA A 281 0.49 29.47 17.34
C ALA A 281 1.83 28.75 17.63
N GLU A 282 1.93 28.03 18.78
CA GLU A 282 3.12 27.22 19.10
C GLU A 282 3.29 26.05 18.11
N ARG A 283 2.21 25.34 17.77
CA ARG A 283 2.24 24.24 16.79
C ARG A 283 2.55 24.73 15.38
N GLN A 284 1.91 25.83 14.96
CA GLN A 284 2.18 26.47 13.68
C GLN A 284 3.63 26.98 13.59
N ALA A 285 4.18 27.55 14.68
CA ALA A 285 5.57 27.99 14.72
C ALA A 285 6.54 26.83 14.43
N ILE A 286 6.28 25.66 15.03
CA ILE A 286 7.08 24.46 14.77
C ILE A 286 6.96 24.04 13.29
N ALA A 287 5.74 24.11 12.71
CA ALA A 287 5.52 23.75 11.31
C ALA A 287 6.27 24.69 10.34
N TYR A 288 6.25 26.02 10.58
CA TYR A 288 6.99 26.98 9.76
C TYR A 288 8.52 26.97 9.99
N ALA A 289 8.98 26.46 11.13
CA ALA A 289 10.41 26.37 11.45
C ALA A 289 11.10 25.17 10.76
N VAL A 290 10.33 24.20 10.28
CA VAL A 290 10.86 22.97 9.66
C VAL A 290 10.89 23.11 8.14
N ASP A 291 12.10 23.12 7.57
CA ASP A 291 12.27 23.07 6.12
C ASP A 291 12.07 21.61 5.64
N VAL A 292 11.00 21.40 4.89
CA VAL A 292 10.66 20.06 4.34
C VAL A 292 11.61 19.68 3.21
N ASP A 293 12.19 20.64 2.47
CA ASP A 293 13.20 20.35 1.45
C ASP A 293 14.47 19.75 2.07
N ASP A 294 14.88 20.22 3.25
CA ASP A 294 15.98 19.63 4.00
C ASP A 294 15.66 18.19 4.45
N ILE A 295 14.42 17.95 4.86
CA ILE A 295 13.96 16.57 5.18
C ILE A 295 14.00 15.71 3.92
N ILE A 296 13.46 16.16 2.79
CA ILE A 296 13.48 15.41 1.53
C ILE A 296 14.92 15.12 1.10
N ALA A 297 15.80 16.11 1.17
CA ALA A 297 17.19 15.94 0.79
C ALA A 297 17.94 14.94 1.69
N PHE A 298 17.76 15.03 3.01
CA PHE A 298 18.54 14.24 3.96
C PHE A 298 17.93 12.88 4.30
N ALA A 299 16.60 12.77 4.40
CA ALA A 299 15.95 11.53 4.78
C ALA A 299 15.52 10.66 3.59
N PHE A 300 15.35 11.26 2.40
CA PHE A 300 14.83 10.60 1.22
C PHE A 300 15.71 10.78 -0.02
N ASP A 301 16.96 11.19 0.16
CA ASP A 301 17.94 11.37 -0.93
C ASP A 301 17.42 12.25 -2.09
N GLY A 302 16.60 13.25 -1.74
CA GLY A 302 15.96 14.17 -2.70
C GLY A 302 14.71 13.62 -3.39
N ILE A 303 14.17 12.47 -2.97
CA ILE A 303 13.03 11.82 -3.60
C ILE A 303 11.81 11.83 -2.66
N GLY A 304 10.91 12.76 -2.88
CA GLY A 304 9.70 12.93 -2.09
C GLY A 304 8.94 14.17 -2.52
N TYR A 305 7.77 14.38 -1.97
CA TYR A 305 6.95 15.57 -2.25
C TYR A 305 6.51 16.19 -0.93
N HIS A 306 6.41 17.52 -0.89
CA HIS A 306 5.76 18.20 0.22
C HIS A 306 4.32 17.71 0.35
N ALA A 307 3.94 17.31 1.56
CA ALA A 307 2.53 17.06 1.85
C ALA A 307 1.76 18.38 1.83
N LYS A 308 0.51 18.33 1.37
CA LYS A 308 -0.40 19.49 1.38
C LYS A 308 -1.51 19.36 2.43
N THR A 309 -1.50 18.24 3.14
CA THR A 309 -2.35 17.90 4.28
C THR A 309 -1.72 16.72 5.00
N VAL A 310 -2.38 16.15 6.00
CA VAL A 310 -2.01 14.85 6.57
C VAL A 310 -2.50 13.74 5.63
N GLY A 311 -1.82 13.61 4.50
CA GLY A 311 -2.13 12.76 3.37
C GLY A 311 -1.63 13.36 2.07
N ASN A 312 -2.03 12.82 0.92
CA ASN A 312 -1.57 13.29 -0.38
C ASN A 312 -2.59 13.07 -1.51
N ASN A 313 -2.26 13.53 -2.71
CA ASN A 313 -3.12 13.49 -3.90
C ASN A 313 -3.30 12.10 -4.54
N LYS A 314 -2.87 11.03 -3.89
CA LYS A 314 -3.16 9.65 -4.31
C LYS A 314 -4.46 9.12 -3.74
N TYR A 315 -5.00 9.82 -2.77
CA TYR A 315 -6.32 9.51 -2.23
C TYR A 315 -7.42 10.06 -3.15
N PRO A 316 -8.46 9.27 -3.48
CA PRO A 316 -9.54 9.72 -4.37
C PRO A 316 -10.41 10.84 -3.78
N ASP A 317 -10.40 11.01 -2.47
CA ASP A 317 -11.09 12.08 -1.74
C ASP A 317 -10.17 13.27 -1.40
N PHE A 318 -8.97 13.34 -1.99
CA PHE A 318 -8.12 14.53 -1.92
C PHE A 318 -8.70 15.65 -2.80
N VAL A 319 -8.74 16.86 -2.28
CA VAL A 319 -9.26 18.02 -3.05
C VAL A 319 -8.12 18.65 -3.85
N GLU A 320 -8.23 18.62 -5.16
CA GLU A 320 -7.15 19.00 -6.09
C GLU A 320 -6.63 20.42 -5.87
N SER A 321 -7.49 21.37 -5.46
CA SER A 321 -7.09 22.76 -5.20
C SER A 321 -6.06 22.92 -4.09
N TRP A 322 -5.92 21.93 -3.19
CA TRP A 322 -4.90 22.00 -2.12
C TRP A 322 -3.46 21.93 -2.64
N ASN A 323 -3.26 21.39 -3.86
CA ASN A 323 -1.93 21.37 -4.46
C ASN A 323 -1.35 22.77 -4.66
N ASP A 324 -2.22 23.76 -4.91
CA ASP A 324 -1.86 25.14 -5.17
C ASP A 324 -1.94 26.04 -3.92
N GLU A 325 -2.35 25.48 -2.77
CA GLU A 325 -2.42 26.22 -1.52
C GLU A 325 -1.08 26.24 -0.79
N GLU A 326 -0.82 27.37 -0.09
CA GLU A 326 0.24 27.42 0.92
C GLU A 326 -0.10 26.47 2.06
N TYR A 327 0.86 25.58 2.41
CA TYR A 327 0.74 24.64 3.50
C TYR A 327 2.04 24.58 4.29
N TYR A 328 2.22 25.55 5.23
CA TYR A 328 3.39 25.64 6.13
C TYR A 328 4.73 25.56 5.38
N GLU A 329 4.89 26.34 4.32
CA GLU A 329 6.19 26.51 3.67
C GLU A 329 7.16 27.16 4.66
N TYR A 330 8.42 26.71 4.69
CA TYR A 330 9.43 27.22 5.60
C TYR A 330 9.50 28.76 5.57
N ASP A 331 9.36 29.37 6.74
CA ASP A 331 9.36 30.83 6.92
C ASP A 331 9.90 31.18 8.32
N ASP A 332 11.19 31.53 8.37
CA ASP A 332 11.90 31.85 9.62
C ASP A 332 11.29 33.04 10.36
N ASP A 333 10.95 34.12 9.66
CA ASP A 333 10.37 35.32 10.26
C ASP A 333 8.99 35.00 10.87
N LYS A 334 8.19 34.22 10.19
CA LYS A 334 6.86 33.79 10.64
C LYS A 334 6.95 32.81 11.82
N ALA A 335 7.89 31.89 11.77
CA ALA A 335 8.14 30.96 12.89
C ALA A 335 8.55 31.72 14.15
N GLN A 336 9.51 32.67 14.05
CA GLN A 336 9.92 33.52 15.17
C GLN A 336 8.77 34.34 15.76
N ALA A 337 7.94 34.95 14.89
CA ALA A 337 6.79 35.73 15.32
C ALA A 337 5.78 34.89 16.08
N LEU A 338 5.47 33.68 15.59
CA LEU A 338 4.53 32.76 16.20
C LEU A 338 5.06 32.16 17.51
N PHE A 339 6.36 31.83 17.62
CA PHE A 339 6.97 31.43 18.90
C PHE A 339 6.89 32.56 19.92
N ALA A 340 7.11 33.82 19.53
CA ALA A 340 6.98 34.96 20.44
C ALA A 340 5.54 35.16 20.87
N GLU A 341 4.57 35.05 19.95
CA GLU A 341 3.12 35.11 20.25
C GLU A 341 2.68 34.02 21.23
N ALA A 342 3.18 32.79 21.01
CA ALA A 342 2.91 31.67 21.91
C ALA A 342 3.63 31.73 23.27
N GLY A 343 4.54 32.70 23.43
CA GLY A 343 5.35 32.84 24.65
C GLY A 343 6.45 31.78 24.79
N VAL A 344 6.83 31.13 23.71
CA VAL A 344 7.94 30.17 23.69
C VAL A 344 9.26 30.91 23.75
N THR A 345 10.16 30.49 24.67
CA THR A 345 11.45 31.13 24.87
C THR A 345 12.58 30.11 24.72
N ALA A 346 13.76 30.61 24.44
CA ALA A 346 14.99 29.79 24.41
C ALA A 346 15.12 28.93 25.67
N GLY A 347 15.54 27.70 25.52
CA GLY A 347 15.59 26.68 26.56
C GLY A 347 14.33 25.84 26.74
N LYS A 348 13.23 26.17 26.06
CA LYS A 348 12.06 25.25 25.95
C LYS A 348 12.55 23.89 25.45
N THR A 349 12.00 22.82 25.98
CA THR A 349 12.33 21.44 25.55
C THR A 349 11.06 20.71 25.13
N TYR A 350 11.11 20.04 23.96
CA TYR A 350 10.11 19.09 23.50
C TYR A 350 10.67 17.67 23.51
N ARG A 351 9.81 16.70 23.80
CA ARG A 351 10.08 15.26 23.68
C ARG A 351 9.46 14.77 22.39
N LEU A 352 10.29 14.44 21.39
CA LEU A 352 9.89 13.90 20.11
C LEU A 352 10.06 12.38 20.12
N ILE A 353 8.94 11.66 20.08
CA ILE A 353 8.91 10.20 19.97
C ILE A 353 8.73 9.76 18.52
N TYR A 354 9.36 8.66 18.15
CA TYR A 354 9.25 8.10 16.81
C TYR A 354 9.61 6.62 16.80
N ASN A 355 9.10 5.89 15.79
CA ASN A 355 9.52 4.54 15.51
C ASN A 355 10.93 4.53 14.93
N VAL A 356 11.80 3.67 15.47
CA VAL A 356 13.19 3.53 15.02
C VAL A 356 13.25 2.94 13.60
N ALA A 357 13.49 3.80 12.63
CA ALA A 357 13.79 3.51 11.25
C ALA A 357 14.78 4.58 10.76
N ASP A 358 15.54 4.29 9.71
CA ASP A 358 16.59 5.21 9.25
C ASP A 358 16.01 6.54 8.78
N ASP A 359 14.93 6.51 7.99
CA ASP A 359 14.23 7.71 7.53
C ASP A 359 13.66 8.52 8.69
N ASN A 360 12.98 7.89 9.65
CA ASN A 360 12.44 8.57 10.84
C ASN A 360 13.54 9.20 11.71
N THR A 361 14.67 8.52 11.86
CA THR A 361 15.79 9.04 12.63
C THR A 361 16.40 10.28 11.96
N ARG A 362 16.53 10.27 10.63
CA ARG A 362 17.00 11.43 9.85
C ARG A 362 16.00 12.58 9.93
N ILE A 363 14.69 12.33 9.76
CA ILE A 363 13.64 13.35 9.92
C ILE A 363 13.69 13.96 11.32
N ALA A 364 13.70 13.15 12.37
CA ALA A 364 13.74 13.62 13.75
C ALA A 364 14.99 14.47 14.04
N THR A 365 16.14 14.09 13.47
CA THR A 365 17.40 14.84 13.60
C THR A 365 17.33 16.20 12.88
N THR A 366 16.72 16.25 11.69
CA THR A 366 16.49 17.50 10.96
C THR A 366 15.59 18.45 11.75
N ILE A 367 14.48 17.94 12.31
CA ILE A 367 13.59 18.74 13.17
C ILE A 367 14.30 19.24 14.43
N GLN A 368 15.12 18.39 15.06
CA GLN A 368 15.92 18.80 16.22
C GLN A 368 16.88 19.95 15.87
N ALA A 369 17.54 19.88 14.72
CA ALA A 369 18.45 20.93 14.25
C ALA A 369 17.68 22.23 13.96
N ALA A 370 16.59 22.16 13.20
CA ALA A 370 15.76 23.31 12.85
C ALA A 370 15.24 24.06 14.10
N LEU A 371 14.70 23.35 15.09
CA LEU A 371 14.24 23.97 16.33
C LEU A 371 15.40 24.48 17.20
N GLY A 372 16.57 23.87 17.07
CA GLY A 372 17.79 24.32 17.73
C GLY A 372 18.21 25.75 17.36
N ASP A 373 17.95 26.18 16.12
CA ASP A 373 18.25 27.54 15.64
C ASP A 373 17.43 28.61 16.36
N TYR A 374 16.28 28.24 16.93
CA TYR A 374 15.45 29.10 17.81
C TYR A 374 15.79 28.95 19.28
N GLY A 375 16.88 28.24 19.63
CA GLY A 375 17.26 27.95 21.00
C GLY A 375 16.33 26.96 21.71
N ILE A 376 15.52 26.21 20.97
CA ILE A 376 14.60 25.21 21.48
C ILE A 376 15.30 23.84 21.47
N ASN A 377 15.20 23.11 22.58
CA ASN A 377 15.78 21.77 22.69
C ASN A 377 14.75 20.73 22.26
N VAL A 378 15.18 19.71 21.53
CA VAL A 378 14.36 18.53 21.22
C VAL A 378 15.05 17.28 21.76
N THR A 379 14.39 16.57 22.66
CA THR A 379 14.83 15.27 23.11
C THR A 379 14.28 14.20 22.20
N LEU A 380 15.15 13.55 21.43
CA LEU A 380 14.79 12.46 20.53
C LEU A 380 14.62 11.15 21.29
N ILE A 381 13.47 10.49 21.15
CA ILE A 381 13.12 9.26 21.85
C ILE A 381 12.70 8.20 20.83
N PRO A 382 13.65 7.40 20.32
CA PRO A 382 13.35 6.30 19.40
C PRO A 382 12.76 5.11 20.17
N TYR A 383 11.72 4.50 19.59
CA TYR A 383 11.11 3.28 20.09
C TYR A 383 11.08 2.20 19.00
N ASP A 384 11.18 0.93 19.39
CA ASP A 384 10.83 -0.15 18.49
C ASP A 384 9.32 -0.14 18.16
N ASN A 385 8.90 -0.91 17.16
CA ASN A 385 7.52 -0.93 16.68
C ASN A 385 6.48 -1.24 17.78
N ALA A 386 6.78 -2.18 18.66
CA ALA A 386 5.85 -2.61 19.69
C ALA A 386 5.69 -1.54 20.77
N LEU A 387 6.80 -0.95 21.20
CA LEU A 387 6.80 0.10 22.20
C LEU A 387 6.24 1.41 21.63
N PHE A 388 6.58 1.78 20.39
CA PHE A 388 6.00 2.92 19.71
C PHE A 388 4.46 2.79 19.62
N GLY A 389 3.95 1.62 19.24
CA GLY A 389 2.52 1.32 19.26
C GLY A 389 1.89 1.51 20.65
N THR A 390 2.60 1.12 21.72
CA THR A 390 2.12 1.37 23.09
C THR A 390 1.96 2.87 23.37
N TYR A 391 2.95 3.69 23.02
CA TYR A 391 2.87 5.14 23.20
C TYR A 391 1.81 5.80 22.30
N LYS A 392 1.59 5.25 21.12
CA LYS A 392 0.61 5.73 20.16
C LYS A 392 -0.84 5.49 20.61
N TYR A 393 -1.12 4.36 21.27
CA TYR A 393 -2.48 3.88 21.54
C TYR A 393 -2.89 3.85 23.03
N ASP A 394 -1.95 4.07 23.96
CA ASP A 394 -2.26 4.12 25.42
C ASP A 394 -2.28 5.54 25.93
N ASP A 395 -3.48 6.06 26.21
CA ASP A 395 -3.67 7.40 26.76
C ASP A 395 -2.88 7.69 28.03
N LYS A 396 -2.56 6.66 28.82
CA LYS A 396 -1.76 6.83 30.03
C LYS A 396 -0.33 7.25 29.72
N LYS A 397 0.08 7.11 28.45
CA LYS A 397 1.40 7.50 27.94
C LYS A 397 1.45 8.93 27.41
N SER A 398 0.31 9.62 27.25
CA SER A 398 0.25 10.97 26.67
C SER A 398 1.12 11.98 27.41
N GLY A 399 1.22 11.91 28.72
CA GLY A 399 2.09 12.80 29.52
C GLY A 399 3.60 12.59 29.31
N GLU A 400 4.02 11.60 28.52
CA GLU A 400 5.43 11.25 28.34
C GLU A 400 6.04 11.77 27.03
N TRP A 401 5.26 12.41 26.14
CA TRP A 401 5.71 12.97 24.87
C TRP A 401 5.00 14.28 24.52
N ASP A 402 5.58 15.07 23.63
CA ASP A 402 5.08 16.37 23.18
C ASP A 402 4.81 16.37 21.67
N ILE A 403 5.68 15.73 20.90
CA ILE A 403 5.59 15.60 19.44
C ILE A 403 5.78 14.13 19.10
N MET A 404 4.97 13.63 18.18
CA MET A 404 5.12 12.28 17.63
C MET A 404 5.36 12.38 16.13
N LEU A 405 6.41 11.75 15.62
CA LEU A 405 6.62 11.54 14.19
C LEU A 405 6.00 10.19 13.83
N ASP A 406 4.99 10.24 12.99
CA ASP A 406 4.25 9.06 12.54
C ASP A 406 4.09 9.04 11.01
N GLU A 407 3.48 7.98 10.49
CA GLU A 407 3.12 7.86 9.09
C GLU A 407 1.73 7.24 8.92
N GLY A 408 1.01 7.71 7.91
CA GLY A 408 -0.28 7.17 7.49
C GLY A 408 -0.29 6.88 6.00
N GLY A 409 -1.06 5.90 5.55
CA GLY A 409 -1.09 5.55 4.13
C GLY A 409 -1.71 4.20 3.79
N SER A 410 -2.10 3.43 4.78
CA SER A 410 -2.68 2.10 4.55
C SER A 410 -4.17 2.10 4.23
N SER A 411 -4.79 3.26 4.06
CA SER A 411 -6.23 3.41 3.77
C SER A 411 -6.50 3.65 2.28
N ASN A 412 -7.74 3.43 1.86
CA ASN A 412 -8.21 3.72 0.50
C ASN A 412 -8.72 5.16 0.34
N LEU A 413 -9.05 5.82 1.44
CA LEU A 413 -9.51 7.20 1.52
C LEU A 413 -8.72 8.00 2.54
N LEU A 414 -8.54 9.27 2.28
CA LEU A 414 -7.91 10.22 3.18
C LEU A 414 -8.73 10.40 4.47
N THR A 415 -10.05 10.45 4.36
CA THR A 415 -10.97 10.49 5.50
C THR A 415 -10.72 9.35 6.49
N ASN A 416 -10.35 8.16 6.01
CA ASN A 416 -10.02 7.03 6.88
C ASN A 416 -8.65 7.18 7.57
N VAL A 417 -7.71 7.94 6.99
CA VAL A 417 -6.46 8.31 7.68
C VAL A 417 -6.77 9.26 8.82
N TRP A 418 -7.52 10.31 8.54
CA TRP A 418 -7.92 11.31 9.54
C TRP A 418 -8.76 10.73 10.67
N LYS A 419 -9.68 9.80 10.34
CA LYS A 419 -10.47 9.08 11.32
C LYS A 419 -9.64 8.37 12.37
N LEU A 420 -8.57 7.69 11.93
CA LEU A 420 -7.70 6.92 12.83
C LEU A 420 -6.96 7.80 13.85
N THR A 421 -6.61 9.03 13.47
CA THR A 421 -5.74 9.90 14.27
C THR A 421 -6.49 11.03 14.94
N LEU A 422 -7.62 11.50 14.39
CA LEU A 422 -8.31 12.71 14.82
C LEU A 422 -9.76 12.50 15.27
N ASP A 423 -10.42 11.38 14.94
CA ASP A 423 -11.79 11.11 15.42
C ASP A 423 -11.77 10.49 16.83
N SER A 424 -12.14 11.26 17.82
CA SER A 424 -12.18 10.81 19.21
C SER A 424 -13.21 9.70 19.50
N ARG A 425 -14.09 9.40 18.53
CA ARG A 425 -15.10 8.34 18.61
C ARG A 425 -14.60 7.01 18.05
N ASP A 426 -13.51 7.04 17.25
CA ASP A 426 -12.93 5.82 16.71
C ASP A 426 -12.23 5.04 17.81
N GLN A 427 -12.74 3.84 18.09
CA GLN A 427 -12.22 2.95 19.11
C GLN A 427 -11.42 1.78 18.50
N THR A 428 -11.21 1.75 17.18
CA THR A 428 -10.53 0.65 16.48
C THR A 428 -9.11 0.49 16.99
N TYR A 429 -8.43 1.61 17.26
CA TYR A 429 -7.07 1.66 17.80
C TYR A 429 -7.02 2.23 19.23
N GLY A 430 -8.15 2.17 19.95
CA GLY A 430 -8.26 2.65 21.33
C GLY A 430 -8.75 4.09 21.39
N LYS A 431 -7.88 5.08 21.36
CA LYS A 431 -8.25 6.51 21.40
C LYS A 431 -7.47 7.29 20.36
N THR A 432 -7.95 8.50 20.09
CA THR A 432 -7.26 9.41 19.16
C THR A 432 -5.84 9.70 19.61
N VAL A 433 -4.93 9.64 18.66
CA VAL A 433 -3.55 10.08 18.84
C VAL A 433 -3.53 11.61 18.98
N GLY A 434 -2.80 12.16 19.94
CA GLY A 434 -2.72 13.60 20.15
C GLY A 434 -3.78 14.20 21.07
N HIS A 435 -4.69 13.41 21.64
CA HIS A 435 -5.69 13.82 22.65
C HIS A 435 -6.55 15.03 22.26
N VAL A 436 -6.96 15.10 20.99
CA VAL A 436 -7.74 16.23 20.49
C VAL A 436 -9.20 16.11 20.89
N ALA A 437 -9.65 16.94 21.84
CA ALA A 437 -11.03 17.05 22.30
C ALA A 437 -11.62 18.40 21.85
N ASP A 438 -11.75 18.62 20.52
CA ASP A 438 -12.30 19.82 19.92
C ASP A 438 -13.63 19.51 19.25
N GLU A 439 -14.74 20.05 19.79
CA GLU A 439 -16.09 19.80 19.28
C GLU A 439 -16.26 20.22 17.81
N LYS A 440 -15.62 21.32 17.39
CA LYS A 440 -15.68 21.77 15.99
C LYS A 440 -14.93 20.80 15.08
N LEU A 441 -13.72 20.37 15.46
CA LEU A 441 -12.98 19.35 14.73
C LEU A 441 -13.80 18.07 14.59
N GLN A 442 -14.40 17.59 15.69
CA GLN A 442 -15.21 16.37 15.69
C GLN A 442 -16.44 16.48 14.78
N SER A 443 -17.10 17.64 14.75
CA SER A 443 -18.22 17.88 13.84
C SER A 443 -17.80 17.88 12.38
N LEU A 444 -16.66 18.49 12.05
CA LEU A 444 -16.14 18.56 10.68
C LEU A 444 -15.66 17.20 10.19
N ILE A 445 -14.94 16.43 11.02
CA ILE A 445 -14.50 15.09 10.62
C ILE A 445 -15.69 14.14 10.45
N GLU A 446 -16.73 14.26 11.28
CA GLU A 446 -17.96 13.48 11.11
C GLU A 446 -18.65 13.79 9.78
N ALA A 447 -18.72 15.06 9.39
CA ALA A 447 -19.28 15.46 8.11
C ALA A 447 -18.48 14.86 6.94
N ALA A 448 -17.14 14.96 6.98
CA ALA A 448 -16.25 14.42 5.95
C ALA A 448 -16.29 12.89 5.85
N ILE A 449 -16.43 12.18 6.98
CA ILE A 449 -16.55 10.71 6.99
C ILE A 449 -17.89 10.24 6.42
N ASN A 450 -18.97 10.96 6.71
CA ASN A 450 -20.31 10.60 6.25
C ASN A 450 -20.55 10.98 4.78
N ASP A 451 -19.92 12.07 4.32
CA ASP A 451 -19.98 12.57 2.97
C ASP A 451 -18.64 13.24 2.63
N ASN A 452 -17.78 12.51 1.92
CA ASN A 452 -16.46 12.98 1.50
C ASN A 452 -16.49 13.88 0.25
N SER A 453 -17.56 14.67 0.11
CA SER A 453 -17.64 15.71 -0.90
C SER A 453 -16.49 16.72 -0.76
N PRO A 454 -16.00 17.32 -1.87
CA PRO A 454 -14.94 18.31 -1.81
C PRO A 454 -15.20 19.46 -0.82
N GLU A 455 -16.44 19.83 -0.61
CA GLU A 455 -16.85 20.88 0.34
C GLU A 455 -16.60 20.46 1.79
N ASN A 456 -17.02 19.27 2.19
CA ASN A 456 -16.80 18.75 3.54
C ASN A 456 -15.31 18.45 3.79
N MET A 457 -14.63 17.92 2.80
CA MET A 457 -13.19 17.65 2.86
C MET A 457 -12.40 18.95 3.04
N ASP A 458 -12.72 20.00 2.27
CA ASP A 458 -12.05 21.27 2.38
C ASP A 458 -12.34 21.97 3.71
N ALA A 459 -13.59 21.95 4.19
CA ALA A 459 -13.95 22.53 5.49
C ALA A 459 -13.12 21.88 6.64
N PHE A 460 -12.94 20.57 6.61
CA PHE A 460 -12.11 19.89 7.60
C PHE A 460 -10.60 20.23 7.42
N HIS A 461 -10.09 20.18 6.19
CA HIS A 461 -8.69 20.50 5.87
C HIS A 461 -8.31 21.91 6.33
N GLN A 462 -9.11 22.93 6.03
CA GLN A 462 -8.84 24.31 6.42
C GLN A 462 -8.80 24.47 7.93
N TYR A 463 -9.71 23.78 8.64
CA TYR A 463 -9.70 23.82 10.09
C TYR A 463 -8.52 23.05 10.71
N LEU A 464 -8.15 21.90 10.15
CA LEU A 464 -6.95 21.17 10.55
C LEU A 464 -5.70 22.02 10.37
N LYS A 465 -5.60 22.73 9.23
CA LYS A 465 -4.52 23.68 8.92
C LYS A 465 -4.54 24.88 9.88
N GLU A 466 -5.70 25.46 10.18
CA GLU A 466 -5.83 26.56 11.16
C GLU A 466 -5.34 26.15 12.56
N GLN A 467 -5.68 24.96 13.00
CA GLN A 467 -5.37 24.49 14.36
C GLN A 467 -3.99 23.80 14.46
N CYS A 468 -3.46 23.27 13.35
CA CYS A 468 -2.19 22.55 13.31
C CYS A 468 -2.09 21.41 14.34
N TYR A 469 -3.14 20.61 14.49
CA TYR A 469 -3.08 19.44 15.37
C TYR A 469 -2.13 18.39 14.87
N GLU A 470 -2.06 18.25 13.55
CA GLU A 470 -1.12 17.43 12.82
C GLU A 470 -0.51 18.23 11.68
N TYR A 471 0.73 17.92 11.33
CA TYR A 471 1.46 18.59 10.26
C TYR A 471 2.04 17.58 9.29
N GLY A 472 1.50 17.54 8.05
CA GLY A 472 2.01 16.70 6.98
C GLY A 472 3.38 17.21 6.49
N LEU A 473 4.38 16.34 6.50
CA LEU A 473 5.74 16.65 6.08
C LEU A 473 5.99 16.22 4.64
N VAL A 474 6.18 14.93 4.43
CA VAL A 474 6.63 14.35 3.16
C VAL A 474 5.74 13.22 2.72
N SER A 475 5.27 13.30 1.48
CA SER A 475 4.64 12.18 0.77
C SER A 475 5.73 11.31 0.15
N LYS A 476 5.71 10.01 0.47
CA LYS A 476 6.73 9.06 0.05
C LYS A 476 6.58 8.68 -1.43
N VAL A 477 7.69 8.26 -2.00
CA VAL A 477 7.77 7.72 -3.35
C VAL A 477 8.42 6.34 -3.28
N ASN A 478 7.75 5.35 -3.84
CA ASN A 478 8.33 4.03 -4.04
C ASN A 478 9.16 4.01 -5.32
N ASN A 479 10.38 3.53 -5.22
CA ASN A 479 11.28 3.41 -6.35
C ASN A 479 11.33 1.96 -6.83
N LEU A 480 10.79 1.70 -8.03
CA LEU A 480 10.96 0.42 -8.70
C LEU A 480 12.13 0.52 -9.65
N ALA A 481 13.28 -0.02 -9.25
CA ALA A 481 14.42 -0.15 -10.14
C ALA A 481 14.28 -1.44 -10.95
N HIS A 482 14.47 -1.36 -12.26
CA HIS A 482 14.29 -2.49 -13.16
C HIS A 482 15.28 -2.45 -14.33
N THR A 483 15.49 -3.59 -14.95
CA THR A 483 16.23 -3.68 -16.22
C THR A 483 15.38 -3.12 -17.36
N THR A 484 16.00 -2.73 -18.47
CA THR A 484 15.30 -2.23 -19.66
C THR A 484 14.49 -3.30 -20.41
N VAL A 485 14.47 -4.53 -19.92
CA VAL A 485 13.51 -5.58 -20.36
C VAL A 485 12.09 -5.18 -20.00
N VAL A 486 11.91 -4.48 -18.87
CA VAL A 486 10.63 -3.90 -18.45
C VAL A 486 10.53 -2.50 -19.06
N THR A 487 9.62 -2.32 -20.00
CA THR A 487 9.41 -1.04 -20.69
C THR A 487 8.42 -0.14 -19.96
N ARG A 488 7.50 -0.74 -19.20
CA ARG A 488 6.57 -0.03 -18.32
C ARG A 488 6.20 -0.88 -17.11
N ALA A 489 6.57 -0.43 -15.93
CA ALA A 489 6.18 -1.07 -14.68
C ALA A 489 4.69 -0.79 -14.35
N ALA A 490 4.00 -1.77 -13.79
CA ALA A 490 2.64 -1.66 -13.32
C ALA A 490 2.55 -2.03 -11.83
N THR A 491 1.71 -1.30 -11.09
CA THR A 491 1.52 -1.52 -9.65
C THR A 491 0.06 -1.57 -9.27
N CYS A 492 -0.25 -2.19 -8.14
CA CYS A 492 -1.56 -2.08 -7.51
C CYS A 492 -1.71 -0.71 -6.81
N PHE A 493 -2.91 -0.45 -6.30
CA PHE A 493 -3.26 0.81 -5.61
C PHE A 493 -2.40 1.13 -4.37
N ARG A 494 -1.65 0.16 -3.84
CA ARG A 494 -0.69 0.34 -2.74
C ARG A 494 0.77 0.39 -3.21
N GLY A 495 1.00 0.69 -4.49
CA GLY A 495 2.34 0.85 -5.06
C GLY A 495 3.15 -0.44 -5.21
N GLN A 496 2.58 -1.61 -4.90
CA GLN A 496 3.27 -2.89 -5.05
C GLN A 496 3.23 -3.38 -6.49
N ILE A 497 4.36 -3.94 -6.94
CA ILE A 497 4.52 -4.40 -8.31
C ILE A 497 3.49 -5.48 -8.69
N LEU A 498 2.95 -5.37 -9.90
CA LEU A 498 2.10 -6.37 -10.56
C LEU A 498 2.85 -6.90 -11.80
N PRO A 499 3.69 -7.93 -11.66
CA PRO A 499 4.57 -8.36 -12.76
C PRO A 499 3.79 -8.79 -14.00
N GLY A 500 2.63 -9.43 -13.83
CA GLY A 500 1.76 -9.82 -14.95
C GLY A 500 1.21 -8.66 -15.76
N ALA A 501 1.14 -7.46 -15.19
CA ALA A 501 0.63 -6.26 -15.83
C ALA A 501 1.72 -5.36 -16.43
N CYS A 502 2.99 -5.61 -16.13
CA CYS A 502 4.11 -4.86 -16.72
C CYS A 502 4.20 -5.09 -18.24
N GLU A 503 4.76 -4.13 -18.97
CA GLU A 503 5.08 -4.27 -20.39
C GLU A 503 6.57 -4.61 -20.55
N TYR A 504 6.87 -5.50 -21.51
CA TYR A 504 8.20 -6.08 -21.71
C TYR A 504 8.66 -5.99 -23.15
#